data_6eaff68f19e0f4a99dbd8dbaae711256
#
_entry.id   6eaff68f19e0f4a99dbd8dbaae711256
#
_cell.length_a   1.000
_cell.length_b   1.000
_cell.length_c   1.000
_cell.angle_alpha   90.00
_cell.angle_beta   90.00
_cell.angle_gamma   90.00
#
_symmetry.space_group_name_H-M   'P 1'
#
loop_
_entity.id
_entity.type
_entity.pdbx_description
1 polymer ?
#
loop_
_entity_poly.entity_id
_entity_poly.type
_entity_poly.pdbx_seq_one_letter_code
_entity_poly.pdbx_strand_id
1 'polypeptide(L)'
;MAAGNEPAGDWVTWCREFVDYWHATGDNRRIYCGASVGGGWAWDVNSDYHVKGGARGLEWNRSQPQSADDYYEQLLLPRNFKTKGVPDRMLASDTLADGTVRIVNNSPIIAHEQGQWCAFPDLSERNQYTGAYKAGNMDIFEDLLKTNGMASMARPFLMASGRLQTLAYKYEIERNLRTRDYSGFQLLGLNDYSGQGSAMVGLLNVFWKERGYCDSTLFRQFCSPLVPLALFPRFVYTNSDSLCVDIEAYNACRSGLTNIQASYKIISASGKNVAAG
;
A
#
# COMPACT_ATOMS: atom_id res chain seq x y z
N MET A 1 -10.04 14.32 -8.06
CA MET A 1 -9.72 15.31 -7.00
C MET A 1 -10.27 14.77 -5.69
N ALA A 2 -9.56 14.93 -4.57
CA ALA A 2 -10.06 14.57 -3.24
C ALA A 2 -10.03 15.83 -2.36
N ALA A 3 -11.05 16.02 -1.52
CA ALA A 3 -11.18 17.19 -0.67
C ALA A 3 -10.39 17.05 0.64
N GLY A 4 -10.30 15.86 1.21
CA GLY A 4 -9.67 15.62 2.49
C GLY A 4 -8.81 14.36 2.53
N ASN A 5 -7.92 14.32 3.53
CA ASN A 5 -7.13 13.15 3.90
C ASN A 5 -7.27 12.91 5.39
N GLU A 6 -7.86 11.78 5.76
CA GLU A 6 -8.16 11.37 7.14
C GLU A 6 -8.74 12.51 7.99
N PRO A 7 -9.80 13.18 7.52
CA PRO A 7 -10.35 14.35 8.20
C PRO A 7 -11.01 13.99 9.51
N ALA A 8 -11.15 14.97 10.40
CA ALA A 8 -11.83 14.85 11.68
C ALA A 8 -13.06 15.77 11.75
N GLY A 9 -13.88 15.64 12.80
CA GLY A 9 -15.10 16.43 12.99
C GLY A 9 -16.23 15.99 12.06
N ASP A 10 -17.08 16.92 11.66
CA ASP A 10 -18.21 16.68 10.75
C ASP A 10 -17.79 16.68 9.26
N TRP A 11 -16.76 15.93 8.97
CA TRP A 11 -16.12 15.88 7.65
C TRP A 11 -17.01 15.22 6.59
N VAL A 12 -17.86 14.29 6.98
CA VAL A 12 -18.69 13.52 6.04
C VAL A 12 -19.64 14.46 5.30
N THR A 13 -20.35 15.32 6.04
CA THR A 13 -21.26 16.32 5.46
C THR A 13 -20.51 17.27 4.54
N TRP A 14 -19.41 17.84 5.01
CA TRP A 14 -18.63 18.79 4.23
C TRP A 14 -18.02 18.18 2.98
N CYS A 15 -17.44 16.99 3.07
CA CYS A 15 -16.87 16.31 1.90
C CYS A 15 -17.93 15.92 0.87
N ARG A 16 -19.13 15.56 1.35
CA ARG A 16 -20.27 15.29 0.47
C ARG A 16 -20.69 16.54 -0.29
N GLU A 17 -20.86 17.67 0.40
CA GLU A 17 -21.19 18.94 -0.21
C GLU A 17 -20.14 19.37 -1.25
N PHE A 18 -18.86 19.09 -0.98
CA PHE A 18 -17.79 19.30 -1.94
C PHE A 18 -18.00 18.50 -3.24
N VAL A 19 -18.30 17.21 -3.13
CA VAL A 19 -18.54 16.35 -4.30
C VAL A 19 -19.78 16.80 -5.04
N ASP A 20 -20.89 17.05 -4.32
CA ASP A 20 -22.16 17.51 -4.89
C ASP A 20 -22.01 18.85 -5.63
N TYR A 21 -21.23 19.78 -5.06
CA TYR A 21 -20.94 21.07 -5.71
C TYR A 21 -20.25 20.87 -7.07
N TRP A 22 -19.22 20.04 -7.11
CA TRP A 22 -18.48 19.82 -8.36
C TRP A 22 -19.33 19.05 -9.40
N HIS A 23 -20.12 18.08 -8.99
CA HIS A 23 -21.07 17.42 -9.89
C HIS A 23 -22.08 18.42 -10.46
N ALA A 24 -22.58 19.33 -9.66
CA ALA A 24 -23.51 20.36 -10.09
C ALA A 24 -22.92 21.34 -11.13
N THR A 25 -21.60 21.50 -11.17
CA THR A 25 -20.95 22.33 -12.21
C THR A 25 -20.98 21.71 -13.60
N GLY A 26 -21.27 20.40 -13.70
CA GLY A 26 -21.25 19.66 -14.96
C GLY A 26 -19.83 19.43 -15.53
N ASP A 27 -18.77 19.67 -14.75
CA ASP A 27 -17.39 19.38 -15.17
C ASP A 27 -17.12 17.88 -15.14
N ASN A 28 -17.27 17.23 -16.27
CA ASN A 28 -17.04 15.79 -16.47
C ASN A 28 -15.58 15.43 -16.83
N ARG A 29 -14.65 16.38 -16.79
CA ARG A 29 -13.24 16.15 -17.09
C ARG A 29 -12.48 15.53 -15.92
N ARG A 30 -13.08 15.55 -14.73
CA ARG A 30 -12.48 15.08 -13.49
C ARG A 30 -13.43 14.16 -12.74
N ILE A 31 -12.86 13.33 -11.91
CA ILE A 31 -13.55 12.51 -10.92
C ILE A 31 -13.27 13.04 -9.52
N TYR A 32 -14.23 12.91 -8.63
CA TYR A 32 -14.23 13.53 -7.32
C TYR A 32 -14.37 12.49 -6.21
N CYS A 33 -13.63 12.70 -5.12
CA CYS A 33 -13.70 11.92 -3.90
C CYS A 33 -13.78 12.87 -2.70
N GLY A 34 -14.65 12.58 -1.74
CA GLY A 34 -14.78 13.38 -0.55
C GLY A 34 -13.51 13.32 0.29
N ALA A 35 -13.10 12.14 0.70
CA ALA A 35 -11.90 11.98 1.51
C ALA A 35 -11.20 10.64 1.29
N SER A 36 -9.88 10.67 1.42
CA SER A 36 -9.09 9.47 1.64
C SER A 36 -9.22 9.07 3.13
N VAL A 37 -9.55 7.82 3.40
CA VAL A 37 -9.85 7.36 4.76
C VAL A 37 -9.07 6.09 5.12
N GLY A 38 -8.68 5.99 6.37
CA GLY A 38 -8.09 4.79 6.94
C GLY A 38 -9.07 3.61 7.02
N GLY A 39 -8.58 2.46 7.44
CA GLY A 39 -9.42 1.27 7.68
C GLY A 39 -10.49 1.53 8.75
N GLY A 40 -11.68 0.98 8.55
CA GLY A 40 -12.80 1.09 9.49
C GLY A 40 -13.49 2.46 9.56
N TRP A 41 -13.16 3.39 8.69
CA TRP A 41 -13.85 4.67 8.56
C TRP A 41 -15.04 4.55 7.61
N ALA A 42 -15.98 5.47 7.76
CA ALA A 42 -17.18 5.52 6.93
C ALA A 42 -16.87 5.79 5.45
N TRP A 43 -17.76 5.31 4.60
CA TRP A 43 -17.73 5.59 3.18
C TRP A 43 -18.60 6.78 2.85
N ASP A 44 -18.16 7.57 1.91
CA ASP A 44 -18.98 8.57 1.26
C ASP A 44 -19.50 8.01 -0.08
N VAL A 45 -20.79 7.77 -0.15
CA VAL A 45 -21.43 7.13 -1.33
C VAL A 45 -21.57 8.06 -2.53
N ASN A 46 -21.31 9.34 -2.36
CA ASN A 46 -21.38 10.32 -3.45
C ASN A 46 -20.09 10.40 -4.25
N SER A 47 -19.01 9.86 -3.73
CA SER A 47 -17.71 9.90 -4.40
C SER A 47 -17.69 9.04 -5.65
N ASP A 48 -17.04 9.52 -6.71
CA ASP A 48 -16.87 8.77 -7.97
C ASP A 48 -15.91 7.60 -7.80
N TYR A 49 -15.03 7.67 -6.79
CA TYR A 49 -14.12 6.60 -6.38
C TYR A 49 -13.85 6.73 -4.89
N HIS A 50 -13.43 5.65 -4.27
CA HIS A 50 -13.11 5.62 -2.85
C HIS A 50 -11.64 5.36 -2.61
N VAL A 51 -11.06 6.05 -1.65
CA VAL A 51 -9.69 5.82 -1.18
C VAL A 51 -9.77 5.28 0.24
N LYS A 52 -9.44 4.01 0.41
CA LYS A 52 -9.61 3.27 1.66
C LYS A 52 -8.31 2.60 2.09
N GLY A 53 -8.09 2.51 3.40
CA GLY A 53 -7.01 1.71 3.95
C GLY A 53 -7.06 0.30 3.36
N GLY A 54 -5.99 -0.08 2.66
CA GLY A 54 -5.81 -1.44 2.14
C GLY A 54 -5.34 -2.41 3.22
N ALA A 55 -5.16 -3.66 2.86
CA ALA A 55 -4.50 -4.62 3.73
C ALA A 55 -3.05 -4.21 3.93
N ARG A 56 -2.66 -4.02 5.17
CA ARG A 56 -1.30 -3.67 5.59
C ARG A 56 -0.74 -4.78 6.46
N GLY A 57 0.55 -4.90 6.49
CA GLY A 57 1.23 -5.84 7.35
C GLY A 57 1.76 -7.07 6.63
N LEU A 58 2.81 -7.65 7.22
CA LEU A 58 3.44 -8.86 6.75
C LEU A 58 3.00 -10.03 7.64
N GLU A 59 2.35 -11.01 7.04
CA GLU A 59 1.83 -12.18 7.75
C GLU A 59 2.52 -13.44 7.24
N TRP A 60 3.77 -13.60 7.62
CA TRP A 60 4.68 -14.60 7.10
C TRP A 60 4.30 -16.05 7.37
N ASN A 61 3.63 -16.31 8.51
CA ASN A 61 3.43 -17.65 9.06
C ASN A 61 1.99 -18.17 8.99
N ARG A 62 1.10 -17.45 8.36
CA ARG A 62 -0.28 -17.86 8.23
C ARG A 62 -0.58 -18.35 6.83
N SER A 63 -1.55 -19.26 6.71
CA SER A 63 -2.35 -19.36 5.49
C SER A 63 -3.06 -18.02 5.34
N GLN A 64 -2.69 -17.26 4.35
CA GLN A 64 -3.24 -15.94 4.17
C GLN A 64 -4.01 -15.86 2.87
N PRO A 65 -5.14 -15.20 2.88
CA PRO A 65 -5.70 -14.70 1.65
C PRO A 65 -4.64 -13.86 0.96
N GLN A 66 -4.36 -14.20 -0.28
CA GLN A 66 -3.38 -13.49 -1.08
C GLN A 66 -3.94 -12.18 -1.67
N SER A 67 -5.16 -11.85 -1.29
CA SER A 67 -5.86 -10.62 -1.64
C SER A 67 -6.28 -9.87 -0.38
N ALA A 68 -6.86 -8.69 -0.53
CA ALA A 68 -7.47 -7.92 0.54
C ALA A 68 -9.01 -8.09 0.61
N ASP A 69 -9.55 -9.08 -0.10
CA ASP A 69 -11.02 -9.27 -0.23
C ASP A 69 -11.70 -9.42 1.13
N ASP A 70 -11.17 -10.26 2.01
CA ASP A 70 -11.75 -10.44 3.36
C ASP A 70 -11.68 -9.15 4.19
N TYR A 71 -10.61 -8.37 4.04
CA TYR A 71 -10.50 -7.09 4.70
C TYR A 71 -11.54 -6.11 4.15
N TYR A 72 -11.74 -6.13 2.84
CA TYR A 72 -12.73 -5.32 2.16
C TYR A 72 -14.15 -5.67 2.59
N GLU A 73 -14.51 -6.95 2.62
CA GLU A 73 -15.82 -7.41 3.09
C GLU A 73 -16.10 -7.00 4.54
N GLN A 74 -15.11 -7.10 5.42
CA GLN A 74 -15.25 -6.63 6.81
C GLN A 74 -15.54 -5.13 6.90
N LEU A 75 -14.99 -4.32 5.99
CA LEU A 75 -15.26 -2.89 5.93
C LEU A 75 -16.68 -2.58 5.46
N LEU A 76 -17.29 -3.47 4.70
CA LEU A 76 -18.66 -3.32 4.21
C LEU A 76 -19.72 -3.70 5.24
N LEU A 77 -19.36 -4.30 6.37
CA LEU A 77 -20.31 -4.67 7.40
C LEU A 77 -20.91 -3.45 8.09
N PRO A 78 -22.23 -3.42 8.37
CA PRO A 78 -22.94 -2.27 8.93
C PRO A 78 -22.33 -1.75 10.22
N ARG A 79 -21.83 -2.64 11.07
CA ARG A 79 -21.19 -2.29 12.35
C ARG A 79 -20.00 -1.34 12.18
N ASN A 80 -19.25 -1.45 11.08
CA ASN A 80 -18.08 -0.63 10.83
C ASN A 80 -18.46 0.79 10.38
N PHE A 81 -19.65 0.94 9.83
CA PHE A 81 -20.18 2.22 9.39
C PHE A 81 -20.90 2.96 10.52
N LYS A 82 -21.73 2.27 11.30
CA LYS A 82 -22.48 2.86 12.41
C LYS A 82 -21.60 3.47 13.49
N THR A 83 -20.42 2.91 13.71
CA THR A 83 -19.49 3.41 14.74
C THR A 83 -18.81 4.73 14.37
N LYS A 84 -18.95 5.20 13.14
CA LYS A 84 -18.29 6.42 12.65
C LYS A 84 -19.25 7.58 12.34
N GLY A 85 -20.48 7.51 12.81
CA GLY A 85 -21.42 8.61 12.76
C GLY A 85 -22.00 8.95 11.39
N VAL A 86 -21.87 8.05 10.40
CA VAL A 86 -22.51 8.26 9.09
C VAL A 86 -24.01 7.97 9.22
N PRO A 87 -24.90 8.92 8.89
CA PRO A 87 -26.33 8.68 8.88
C PRO A 87 -26.70 7.59 7.87
N ASP A 88 -27.60 6.68 8.24
CA ASP A 88 -28.04 5.56 7.37
C ASP A 88 -28.53 6.05 5.99
N ARG A 89 -29.12 7.24 5.91
CA ARG A 89 -29.57 7.87 4.65
C ARG A 89 -28.46 8.19 3.65
N MET A 90 -27.20 8.17 4.10
CA MET A 90 -26.03 8.45 3.24
C MET A 90 -25.41 7.20 2.64
N LEU A 91 -25.95 6.04 2.95
CA LEU A 91 -25.42 4.76 2.54
C LEU A 91 -26.39 4.09 1.57
N ALA A 92 -25.94 3.82 0.37
CA ALA A 92 -26.63 2.85 -0.47
C ALA A 92 -26.39 1.46 0.12
N SER A 93 -27.46 0.79 0.54
CA SER A 93 -27.35 -0.50 1.23
C SER A 93 -28.24 -1.54 0.59
N ASP A 94 -27.81 -2.77 0.61
CA ASP A 94 -28.58 -3.97 0.32
C ASP A 94 -28.68 -4.82 1.58
N THR A 95 -29.83 -5.40 1.84
CA THR A 95 -30.03 -6.26 3.00
C THR A 95 -30.01 -7.72 2.54
N LEU A 96 -29.02 -8.47 3.02
CA LEU A 96 -28.91 -9.90 2.75
C LEU A 96 -29.99 -10.69 3.50
N ALA A 97 -30.20 -11.94 3.09
CA ALA A 97 -31.24 -12.82 3.65
C ALA A 97 -31.08 -13.09 5.16
N ASP A 98 -29.89 -12.96 5.71
CA ASP A 98 -29.57 -13.11 7.14
C ASP A 98 -29.77 -11.81 7.93
N GLY A 99 -30.28 -10.75 7.30
CA GLY A 99 -30.45 -9.42 7.90
C GLY A 99 -29.20 -8.57 7.92
N THR A 100 -28.08 -9.03 7.38
CA THR A 100 -26.85 -8.25 7.22
C THR A 100 -27.06 -7.18 6.16
N VAL A 101 -26.74 -5.95 6.48
CA VAL A 101 -26.78 -4.83 5.53
C VAL A 101 -25.41 -4.72 4.87
N ARG A 102 -25.38 -4.87 3.56
CA ARG A 102 -24.19 -4.67 2.72
C ARG A 102 -24.31 -3.32 2.02
N ILE A 103 -23.24 -2.55 2.03
CA ILE A 103 -23.18 -1.36 1.21
C ILE A 103 -22.82 -1.75 -0.21
N VAL A 104 -23.71 -1.40 -1.14
CA VAL A 104 -23.50 -1.62 -2.56
C VAL A 104 -23.00 -0.32 -3.15
N ASN A 105 -21.72 -0.28 -3.49
CA ASN A 105 -21.13 0.82 -4.24
C ASN A 105 -20.23 0.23 -5.31
N ASN A 106 -20.54 0.52 -6.55
CA ASN A 106 -19.79 0.07 -7.73
C ASN A 106 -18.64 1.01 -8.11
N SER A 107 -18.39 2.04 -7.31
CA SER A 107 -17.29 2.96 -7.57
C SER A 107 -15.93 2.29 -7.35
N PRO A 108 -14.92 2.66 -8.15
CA PRO A 108 -13.57 2.14 -7.99
C PRO A 108 -12.99 2.39 -6.60
N ILE A 109 -12.20 1.45 -6.09
CA ILE A 109 -11.53 1.57 -4.80
C ILE A 109 -10.02 1.66 -5.02
N ILE A 110 -9.40 2.63 -4.36
CA ILE A 110 -7.95 2.84 -4.33
C ILE A 110 -7.44 2.52 -2.93
N ALA A 111 -6.45 1.64 -2.83
CA ALA A 111 -5.81 1.35 -1.54
C ALA A 111 -5.03 2.56 -1.04
N HIS A 112 -5.29 2.98 0.19
CA HIS A 112 -4.74 4.20 0.80
C HIS A 112 -3.44 3.93 1.55
N GLU A 113 -2.46 4.82 1.36
CA GLU A 113 -1.21 4.89 2.14
C GLU A 113 -0.47 3.56 2.28
N GLN A 114 -0.23 2.88 1.19
CA GLN A 114 0.57 1.66 1.19
C GLN A 114 2.05 1.97 1.43
N GLY A 115 2.77 1.02 2.03
CA GLY A 115 4.21 1.12 2.21
C GLY A 115 4.64 1.97 3.41
N GLN A 116 4.04 1.78 4.58
CA GLN A 116 4.42 2.46 5.82
C GLN A 116 5.56 1.73 6.59
N TRP A 117 6.50 1.16 5.88
CA TRP A 117 7.63 0.42 6.45
C TRP A 117 8.87 1.31 6.48
N CYS A 118 9.44 1.49 7.68
CA CYS A 118 10.59 2.36 7.86
C CYS A 118 11.91 1.63 7.57
N ALA A 119 12.81 2.30 6.84
CA ALA A 119 14.21 1.92 6.78
C ALA A 119 15.02 2.69 7.83
N PHE A 120 16.18 2.15 8.23
CA PHE A 120 17.14 2.89 9.03
C PHE A 120 17.68 4.07 8.20
N PRO A 121 17.92 5.25 8.78
CA PRO A 121 18.35 6.43 8.01
C PRO A 121 19.74 6.25 7.41
N ASP A 122 19.94 6.82 6.22
CA ASP A 122 21.29 6.99 5.67
C ASP A 122 21.92 8.26 6.26
N LEU A 123 22.80 8.07 7.25
CA LEU A 123 23.43 9.20 7.94
C LEU A 123 24.28 10.08 7.01
N SER A 124 24.67 9.59 5.84
CA SER A 124 25.41 10.38 4.85
C SER A 124 24.55 11.47 4.17
N GLU A 125 23.23 11.32 4.21
CA GLU A 125 22.28 12.30 3.65
C GLU A 125 22.33 13.64 4.39
N ARG A 126 22.80 13.67 5.65
CA ARG A 126 22.95 14.89 6.44
C ARG A 126 23.66 15.99 5.69
N ASN A 127 24.67 15.66 4.90
CA ASN A 127 25.47 16.61 4.13
C ASN A 127 24.71 17.28 2.98
N GLN A 128 23.52 16.76 2.62
CA GLN A 128 22.65 17.32 1.58
C GLN A 128 21.74 18.43 2.14
N TYR A 129 21.61 18.55 3.47
CA TYR A 129 20.80 19.57 4.14
C TYR A 129 21.58 20.89 4.25
N THR A 130 21.66 21.63 3.17
CA THR A 130 22.44 22.89 3.09
C THR A 130 21.62 24.14 3.44
N GLY A 131 20.30 24.02 3.57
CA GLY A 131 19.38 25.12 3.86
C GLY A 131 19.12 25.35 5.34
N ALA A 132 17.98 25.95 5.65
CA ALA A 132 17.54 26.26 7.00
C ALA A 132 17.23 25.00 7.82
N TYR A 133 16.69 23.95 7.19
CA TYR A 133 16.46 22.67 7.84
C TYR A 133 17.77 21.94 8.08
N LYS A 134 17.89 21.40 9.29
CA LYS A 134 19.00 20.53 9.71
C LYS A 134 18.50 19.11 9.92
N ALA A 135 19.32 18.14 9.63
CA ALA A 135 18.98 16.73 9.82
C ALA A 135 19.18 16.27 11.28
N GLY A 136 18.57 16.97 12.25
CA GLY A 136 18.75 16.70 13.67
C GLY A 136 18.30 15.29 14.10
N ASN A 137 17.35 14.68 13.40
CA ASN A 137 16.99 13.28 13.60
C ASN A 137 18.18 12.35 13.30
N MET A 138 18.97 12.62 12.28
CA MET A 138 20.15 11.81 11.94
C MET A 138 21.26 11.94 12.99
N ASP A 139 21.40 13.12 13.61
CA ASP A 139 22.33 13.32 14.74
C ASP A 139 21.96 12.43 15.93
N ILE A 140 20.66 12.35 16.26
CA ILE A 140 20.15 11.48 17.32
C ILE A 140 20.43 10.02 17.01
N PHE A 141 20.18 9.54 15.79
CA PHE A 141 20.49 8.17 15.41
C PHE A 141 21.97 7.85 15.49
N GLU A 142 22.84 8.78 15.06
CA GLU A 142 24.28 8.62 15.14
C GLU A 142 24.76 8.53 16.60
N ASP A 143 24.26 9.39 17.46
CA ASP A 143 24.62 9.42 18.88
C ASP A 143 24.16 8.12 19.59
N LEU A 144 22.97 7.64 19.27
CA LEU A 144 22.48 6.35 19.77
C LEU A 144 23.37 5.19 19.32
N LEU A 145 23.80 5.17 18.06
CA LEU A 145 24.74 4.15 17.58
C LEU A 145 26.08 4.19 18.31
N LYS A 146 26.64 5.39 18.50
CA LYS A 146 27.91 5.58 19.22
C LYS A 146 27.78 5.12 20.68
N THR A 147 26.73 5.54 21.36
CA THR A 147 26.48 5.18 22.76
C THR A 147 26.34 3.67 22.97
N ASN A 148 25.78 2.96 21.99
CA ASN A 148 25.61 1.52 22.04
C ASN A 148 26.79 0.73 21.41
N GLY A 149 27.87 1.39 21.04
CA GLY A 149 29.04 0.73 20.42
C GLY A 149 28.80 0.19 19.02
N MET A 150 27.74 0.70 18.32
CA MET A 150 27.27 0.22 17.03
C MET A 150 27.53 1.20 15.87
N ALA A 151 28.44 2.17 16.01
CA ALA A 151 28.69 3.20 15.00
C ALA A 151 29.00 2.62 13.61
N SER A 152 29.72 1.49 13.53
CA SER A 152 30.02 0.80 12.27
C SER A 152 28.82 0.10 11.62
N MET A 153 27.71 -0.04 12.34
CA MET A 153 26.51 -0.76 11.88
C MET A 153 25.52 0.12 11.12
N ALA A 154 25.74 1.43 11.02
CA ALA A 154 24.82 2.36 10.35
C ALA A 154 24.48 1.89 8.91
N ARG A 155 25.48 1.62 8.09
CA ARG A 155 25.27 1.15 6.70
C ARG A 155 24.69 -0.26 6.62
N PRO A 156 25.16 -1.26 7.38
CA PRO A 156 24.49 -2.57 7.48
C PRO A 156 23.01 -2.46 7.88
N PHE A 157 22.66 -1.64 8.86
CA PHE A 157 21.26 -1.45 9.30
C PHE A 157 20.41 -0.82 8.20
N LEU A 158 20.92 0.21 7.53
CA LEU A 158 20.24 0.79 6.38
C LEU A 158 19.95 -0.26 5.29
N MET A 159 20.97 -1.03 4.90
CA MET A 159 20.82 -2.00 3.81
C MET A 159 19.89 -3.16 4.19
N ALA A 160 19.92 -3.63 5.43
CA ALA A 160 19.05 -4.71 5.89
C ALA A 160 17.60 -4.25 6.01
N SER A 161 17.36 -3.13 6.69
CA SER A 161 16.00 -2.58 6.85
C SER A 161 15.40 -2.09 5.53
N GLY A 162 16.23 -1.50 4.65
CA GLY A 162 15.78 -1.05 3.33
C GLY A 162 15.40 -2.22 2.40
N ARG A 163 16.11 -3.33 2.45
CA ARG A 163 15.72 -4.56 1.73
C ARG A 163 14.42 -5.13 2.28
N LEU A 164 14.25 -5.14 3.60
CA LEU A 164 12.98 -5.54 4.22
C LEU A 164 11.84 -4.60 3.81
N GLN A 165 12.07 -3.29 3.83
CA GLN A 165 11.13 -2.29 3.35
C GLN A 165 10.70 -2.59 1.90
N THR A 166 11.64 -2.88 1.00
CA THR A 166 11.35 -3.22 -0.41
C THR A 166 10.48 -4.48 -0.52
N LEU A 167 10.76 -5.51 0.27
CA LEU A 167 9.95 -6.73 0.31
C LEU A 167 8.54 -6.46 0.85
N ALA A 168 8.42 -5.59 1.85
CA ALA A 168 7.14 -5.17 2.39
C ALA A 168 6.30 -4.39 1.36
N TYR A 169 6.92 -3.46 0.62
CA TYR A 169 6.28 -2.79 -0.51
C TYR A 169 5.77 -3.78 -1.56
N LYS A 170 6.64 -4.73 -1.96
CA LYS A 170 6.27 -5.78 -2.91
C LYS A 170 5.05 -6.56 -2.41
N TYR A 171 5.07 -7.01 -1.16
CA TYR A 171 3.99 -7.79 -0.57
C TYR A 171 2.65 -7.02 -0.58
N GLU A 172 2.63 -5.79 -0.10
CA GLU A 172 1.42 -4.99 -0.02
C GLU A 172 0.88 -4.61 -1.40
N ILE A 173 1.76 -4.20 -2.33
CA ILE A 173 1.37 -3.86 -3.70
C ILE A 173 0.78 -5.08 -4.40
N GLU A 174 1.46 -6.23 -4.39
CA GLU A 174 0.97 -7.45 -5.03
C GLU A 174 -0.36 -7.92 -4.40
N ARG A 175 -0.53 -7.77 -3.08
CA ARG A 175 -1.78 -8.08 -2.41
C ARG A 175 -2.94 -7.20 -2.89
N ASN A 176 -2.70 -5.91 -3.09
CA ASN A 176 -3.69 -5.02 -3.68
C ASN A 176 -3.99 -5.37 -5.14
N LEU A 177 -2.98 -5.73 -5.94
CA LEU A 177 -3.17 -6.12 -7.35
C LEU A 177 -3.99 -7.41 -7.50
N ARG A 178 -4.01 -8.29 -6.50
CA ARG A 178 -4.83 -9.51 -6.46
C ARG A 178 -6.26 -9.26 -6.00
N THR A 179 -6.53 -8.13 -5.38
CA THR A 179 -7.85 -7.81 -4.83
C THR A 179 -8.75 -7.29 -5.94
N ARG A 180 -9.87 -8.00 -6.20
CA ARG A 180 -10.74 -7.75 -7.37
C ARG A 180 -11.30 -6.33 -7.43
N ASP A 181 -11.71 -5.81 -6.28
CA ASP A 181 -12.41 -4.54 -6.20
C ASP A 181 -11.48 -3.33 -6.03
N TYR A 182 -10.17 -3.57 -5.90
CA TYR A 182 -9.19 -2.51 -5.92
C TYR A 182 -8.82 -2.14 -7.36
N SER A 183 -8.97 -0.86 -7.67
CA SER A 183 -8.64 -0.29 -8.99
C SER A 183 -7.24 0.34 -9.02
N GLY A 184 -6.55 0.36 -7.89
CA GLY A 184 -5.20 0.91 -7.76
C GLY A 184 -4.79 1.11 -6.31
N PHE A 185 -3.68 1.79 -6.11
CA PHE A 185 -3.17 2.10 -4.78
C PHE A 185 -2.44 3.45 -4.77
N GLN A 186 -2.34 4.04 -3.59
CA GLN A 186 -1.52 5.21 -3.28
C GLN A 186 -0.43 4.78 -2.30
N LEU A 187 0.81 5.15 -2.57
CA LEU A 187 1.87 5.03 -1.57
C LEU A 187 1.73 6.15 -0.54
N LEU A 188 2.11 5.90 0.71
CA LEU A 188 2.25 6.97 1.70
C LEU A 188 3.27 8.00 1.21
N GLY A 189 4.42 7.53 0.70
CA GLY A 189 5.42 8.36 0.05
C GLY A 189 6.41 7.53 -0.74
N LEU A 190 6.64 7.90 -2.00
CA LEU A 190 7.75 7.34 -2.78
C LEU A 190 9.10 7.84 -2.25
N ASN A 191 9.12 9.08 -1.79
CA ASN A 191 10.27 9.71 -1.13
C ASN A 191 9.91 10.12 0.28
N ASP A 192 10.92 10.18 1.14
CA ASP A 192 10.77 10.81 2.45
C ASP A 192 10.51 12.31 2.33
N TYR A 193 9.94 12.89 3.39
CA TYR A 193 9.91 14.34 3.54
C TYR A 193 10.47 14.75 4.90
N SER A 194 11.07 15.94 4.98
CA SER A 194 11.83 16.38 6.15
C SER A 194 10.99 16.53 7.44
N GLY A 195 9.68 16.71 7.32
CA GLY A 195 8.76 16.82 8.47
C GLY A 195 8.41 15.48 9.14
N GLN A 196 8.76 14.36 8.54
CA GLN A 196 8.36 13.03 9.02
C GLN A 196 9.25 12.48 10.15
N GLY A 197 10.31 13.18 10.53
CA GLY A 197 11.18 12.81 11.64
C GLY A 197 11.94 11.50 11.40
N SER A 198 11.58 10.46 12.16
CA SER A 198 12.20 9.12 12.05
C SER A 198 11.42 8.15 11.16
N ALA A 199 10.26 8.53 10.66
CA ALA A 199 9.42 7.66 9.83
C ALA A 199 9.90 7.64 8.37
N MET A 200 11.05 7.03 8.12
CA MET A 200 11.71 6.94 6.82
C MET A 200 11.05 5.85 5.95
N VAL A 201 9.84 6.13 5.48
CA VAL A 201 9.03 5.19 4.69
C VAL A 201 9.30 5.26 3.18
N GLY A 202 9.94 6.32 2.69
CA GLY A 202 10.29 6.49 1.29
C GLY A 202 11.37 5.52 0.83
N LEU A 203 11.23 5.02 -0.39
CA LEU A 203 12.32 4.29 -1.08
C LEU A 203 13.41 5.26 -1.53
N LEU A 204 13.00 6.49 -1.84
CA LEU A 204 13.89 7.60 -2.14
C LEU A 204 14.03 8.51 -0.91
N ASN A 205 15.14 9.20 -0.81
CA ASN A 205 15.32 10.20 0.22
C ASN A 205 14.57 11.51 -0.09
N VAL A 206 14.63 12.50 0.80
CA VAL A 206 13.96 13.80 0.62
C VAL A 206 14.46 14.59 -0.61
N PHE A 207 15.61 14.20 -1.16
CA PHE A 207 16.22 14.79 -2.36
C PHE A 207 15.99 13.94 -3.62
N TRP A 208 15.06 12.96 -3.55
CA TRP A 208 14.70 12.05 -4.64
C TRP A 208 15.85 11.16 -5.13
N LYS A 209 16.77 10.80 -4.24
CA LYS A 209 17.90 9.92 -4.53
C LYS A 209 17.69 8.54 -3.94
N GLU A 210 18.14 7.53 -4.67
CA GLU A 210 18.16 6.14 -4.24
C GLU A 210 19.19 5.92 -3.12
N ARG A 211 18.89 5.00 -2.21
CA ARG A 211 19.77 4.61 -1.09
C ARG A 211 20.57 3.35 -1.36
N GLY A 212 20.40 2.74 -2.55
CA GLY A 212 21.15 1.58 -3.02
C GLY A 212 20.64 0.23 -2.56
N TYR A 213 19.48 0.13 -1.93
CA TYR A 213 18.85 -1.15 -1.60
C TYR A 213 17.65 -1.51 -2.49
N CYS A 214 17.10 -0.54 -3.19
CA CYS A 214 16.05 -0.70 -4.18
C CYS A 214 16.30 0.28 -5.33
N ASP A 215 16.28 -0.20 -6.54
CA ASP A 215 16.34 0.60 -7.75
C ASP A 215 15.04 0.48 -8.57
N SER A 216 14.92 1.24 -9.63
CA SER A 216 13.75 1.22 -10.49
C SER A 216 13.53 -0.14 -11.17
N THR A 217 14.59 -0.88 -11.44
CA THR A 217 14.51 -2.20 -12.08
C THR A 217 13.85 -3.21 -11.14
N LEU A 218 14.27 -3.22 -9.88
CA LEU A 218 13.69 -4.08 -8.86
C LEU A 218 12.23 -3.69 -8.56
N PHE A 219 11.97 -2.39 -8.39
CA PHE A 219 10.62 -1.90 -8.06
C PHE A 219 9.61 -2.20 -9.17
N ARG A 220 10.00 -2.10 -10.44
CA ARG A 220 9.16 -2.42 -11.60
C ARG A 220 8.77 -3.88 -11.71
N GLN A 221 9.44 -4.80 -11.02
CA GLN A 221 9.05 -6.21 -11.03
C GLN A 221 7.67 -6.46 -10.40
N PHE A 222 7.25 -5.61 -9.47
CA PHE A 222 5.96 -5.71 -8.79
C PHE A 222 5.09 -4.44 -8.90
N CYS A 223 5.58 -3.41 -9.57
CA CYS A 223 4.87 -2.15 -9.80
C CYS A 223 5.04 -1.72 -11.26
N SER A 224 4.29 -2.36 -12.15
CA SER A 224 4.27 -2.09 -13.58
C SER A 224 2.88 -2.38 -14.15
N PRO A 225 2.58 -1.96 -15.40
CA PRO A 225 1.27 -2.24 -16.02
C PRO A 225 0.96 -3.73 -16.20
N LEU A 226 1.98 -4.57 -16.24
CA LEU A 226 1.82 -6.03 -16.29
C LEU A 226 2.70 -6.65 -15.20
N VAL A 227 2.07 -7.34 -14.24
CA VAL A 227 2.75 -7.97 -13.12
C VAL A 227 2.34 -9.44 -13.01
N PRO A 228 3.28 -10.40 -13.10
CA PRO A 228 3.00 -11.79 -12.75
C PRO A 228 2.88 -11.91 -11.22
N LEU A 229 1.84 -12.57 -10.76
CA LEU A 229 1.52 -12.75 -9.35
C LEU A 229 1.56 -14.22 -8.99
N ALA A 230 2.37 -14.60 -8.01
CA ALA A 230 2.41 -15.95 -7.46
C ALA A 230 1.63 -15.99 -6.14
N LEU A 231 0.58 -16.81 -6.10
CA LEU A 231 -0.31 -16.92 -4.95
C LEU A 231 0.19 -18.02 -4.01
N PHE A 232 1.09 -17.64 -3.12
CA PHE A 232 1.61 -18.54 -2.09
C PHE A 232 0.59 -18.67 -0.96
N PRO A 233 0.16 -19.87 -0.58
CA PRO A 233 -0.72 -20.05 0.59
C PRO A 233 -0.03 -19.68 1.91
N ARG A 234 1.32 -19.67 1.92
CA ARG A 234 2.17 -19.25 3.05
C ARG A 234 3.57 -18.92 2.53
N PHE A 235 4.36 -18.22 3.31
CA PHE A 235 5.74 -17.85 2.94
C PHE A 235 6.82 -18.74 3.55
N VAL A 236 6.49 -19.51 4.58
CA VAL A 236 7.44 -20.39 5.26
C VAL A 236 7.08 -21.84 4.96
N TYR A 237 8.05 -22.57 4.44
CA TYR A 237 7.96 -23.99 4.10
C TYR A 237 9.09 -24.76 4.74
N THR A 238 8.84 -26.00 5.09
CA THR A 238 9.85 -26.96 5.53
C THR A 238 10.22 -27.88 4.37
N ASN A 239 11.28 -28.66 4.54
CA ASN A 239 11.72 -29.64 3.53
C ASN A 239 10.75 -30.82 3.35
N SER A 240 9.77 -30.99 4.25
CA SER A 240 8.69 -31.99 4.14
C SER A 240 7.43 -31.45 3.46
N ASP A 241 7.36 -30.14 3.19
CA ASP A 241 6.20 -29.53 2.54
C ASP A 241 6.27 -29.64 1.03
N SER A 242 5.11 -29.77 0.41
CA SER A 242 4.97 -29.58 -1.04
C SER A 242 4.63 -28.12 -1.35
N LEU A 243 5.30 -27.55 -2.34
CA LEU A 243 5.00 -26.20 -2.83
C LEU A 243 3.98 -26.29 -3.95
N CYS A 244 2.80 -25.75 -3.72
CA CYS A 244 1.75 -25.57 -4.72
C CYS A 244 1.43 -24.07 -4.79
N VAL A 245 1.52 -23.48 -5.97
CA VAL A 245 1.38 -22.03 -6.17
C VAL A 245 0.55 -21.78 -7.41
N ASP A 246 -0.52 -21.03 -7.29
CA ASP A 246 -1.27 -20.52 -8.43
C ASP A 246 -0.59 -19.27 -8.98
N ILE A 247 -0.62 -19.13 -10.30
CA ILE A 247 -0.03 -17.98 -10.99
C ILE A 247 -1.12 -17.19 -11.68
N GLU A 248 -1.15 -15.91 -11.39
CA GLU A 248 -2.04 -14.93 -12.03
C GLU A 248 -1.21 -13.86 -12.74
N ALA A 249 -1.86 -13.08 -13.58
CA ALA A 249 -1.27 -11.89 -14.19
C ALA A 249 -2.17 -10.69 -13.98
N TYR A 250 -1.68 -9.68 -13.28
CA TYR A 250 -2.32 -8.37 -13.25
C TYR A 250 -2.01 -7.62 -14.55
N ASN A 251 -3.05 -7.11 -15.21
CA ASN A 251 -2.92 -6.38 -16.45
C ASN A 251 -3.68 -5.04 -16.38
N ALA A 252 -2.95 -3.94 -16.26
CA ALA A 252 -3.44 -2.57 -16.38
C ALA A 252 -3.18 -1.96 -17.77
N CYS A 253 -2.77 -2.75 -18.75
CA CYS A 253 -2.61 -2.27 -20.12
C CYS A 253 -3.98 -2.01 -20.75
N ARG A 254 -4.04 -1.10 -21.72
CA ARG A 254 -5.29 -0.74 -22.42
C ARG A 254 -5.91 -1.89 -23.23
N SER A 255 -5.12 -2.86 -23.62
CA SER A 255 -5.56 -4.03 -24.38
C SER A 255 -5.48 -5.30 -23.54
N GLY A 256 -6.40 -6.22 -23.78
CA GLY A 256 -6.31 -7.58 -23.24
C GLY A 256 -5.05 -8.28 -23.75
N LEU A 257 -4.56 -9.22 -22.95
CA LEU A 257 -3.42 -10.06 -23.32
C LEU A 257 -3.92 -11.26 -24.10
N THR A 258 -3.30 -11.56 -25.22
CA THR A 258 -3.57 -12.75 -26.04
C THR A 258 -2.28 -13.55 -26.24
N ASN A 259 -2.39 -14.88 -26.28
CA ASN A 259 -1.25 -15.79 -26.51
C ASN A 259 -0.11 -15.60 -25.49
N ILE A 260 -0.46 -15.47 -24.20
CA ILE A 260 0.53 -15.33 -23.13
C ILE A 260 1.22 -16.67 -22.90
N GLN A 261 2.54 -16.64 -22.83
CA GLN A 261 3.34 -17.75 -22.34
C GLN A 261 3.90 -17.37 -20.95
N ALA A 262 3.55 -18.14 -19.94
CA ALA A 262 4.14 -18.04 -18.62
C ALA A 262 5.29 -19.05 -18.49
N SER A 263 6.36 -18.66 -17.82
CA SER A 263 7.46 -19.57 -17.48
C SER A 263 7.90 -19.30 -16.03
N TYR A 264 8.46 -20.32 -15.39
CA TYR A 264 9.01 -20.18 -14.05
C TYR A 264 10.39 -20.82 -13.92
N LYS A 265 11.16 -20.37 -12.95
CA LYS A 265 12.41 -20.99 -12.51
C LYS A 265 12.49 -20.99 -10.99
N ILE A 266 12.85 -22.13 -10.42
CA ILE A 266 13.19 -22.24 -8.99
C ILE A 266 14.71 -22.34 -8.91
N ILE A 267 15.30 -21.36 -8.24
CA ILE A 267 16.76 -21.24 -8.13
C ILE A 267 17.15 -21.41 -6.65
N SER A 268 18.10 -22.26 -6.37
CA SER A 268 18.64 -22.46 -5.01
C SER A 268 19.43 -21.24 -4.55
N ALA A 269 19.71 -21.13 -3.25
CA ALA A 269 20.56 -20.08 -2.69
C ALA A 269 21.98 -20.05 -3.29
N SER A 270 22.47 -21.20 -3.83
CA SER A 270 23.75 -21.28 -4.55
C SER A 270 23.67 -20.88 -6.03
N GLY A 271 22.51 -20.40 -6.50
CA GLY A 271 22.29 -20.01 -7.90
C GLY A 271 21.99 -21.17 -8.85
N LYS A 272 21.88 -22.43 -8.37
CA LYS A 272 21.56 -23.59 -9.21
C LYS A 272 20.07 -23.61 -9.54
N ASN A 273 19.74 -23.84 -10.82
CA ASN A 273 18.36 -24.11 -11.26
C ASN A 273 17.92 -25.48 -10.70
N VAL A 274 16.84 -25.46 -9.89
CA VAL A 274 16.25 -26.65 -9.27
C VAL A 274 15.10 -27.16 -10.10
N ALA A 275 14.27 -26.27 -10.64
CA ALA A 275 13.16 -26.58 -11.51
C ALA A 275 12.86 -25.41 -12.44
N ALA A 276 12.27 -25.70 -13.61
CA ALA A 276 11.78 -24.71 -14.55
C ALA A 276 10.64 -25.33 -15.39
N GLY A 277 9.76 -24.50 -15.87
CA GLY A 277 8.68 -24.90 -16.77
C GLY A 277 8.04 -23.68 -17.45
#